data_999cc41893cd2036d94435ea74768c9a
#
_entry.id   999cc41893cd2036d94435ea74768c9a
#
_cell.length_a   1.000
_cell.length_b   1.000
_cell.length_c   1.000
_cell.angle_alpha   90.00
_cell.angle_beta   90.00
_cell.angle_gamma   90.00
#
_symmetry.space_group_name_H-M   'P 1'
#
loop_
_entity.id
_entity.type
_entity.pdbx_description
1 polymer ?
#
loop_
_entity_poly.entity_id
_entity_poly.type
_entity_poly.pdbx_seq_one_letter_code
_entity_poly.pdbx_strand_id
1 'polypeptide(L)'
;MKGNHLGEFEEIVLLTVAILYDEAYGVAVREEIERRMDRKVSLGAMHATLVRLEEKGLLRSRLGEATSKRGGKRKRHFQVTRIGQEALRATRAVREDLWRDVPGAAFN
;
A
#
# COMPACT_ATOMS: atom_id res chain seq x y z
N MET A 1 10.50 11.47 12.00
CA MET A 1 9.79 12.26 11.01
C MET A 1 8.31 12.29 11.33
N LYS A 2 7.81 13.48 11.54
CA LYS A 2 6.43 13.62 11.98
C LYS A 2 5.48 13.44 10.81
N GLY A 3 4.39 12.75 11.04
CA GLY A 3 3.31 12.63 10.08
C GLY A 3 3.49 11.58 9.00
N ASN A 4 4.69 11.04 8.84
CA ASN A 4 4.95 10.07 7.78
C ASN A 4 5.31 8.70 8.30
N HIS A 5 5.00 8.46 9.57
CA HIS A 5 5.20 7.13 10.13
C HIS A 5 4.18 6.18 9.54
N LEU A 6 4.65 5.07 8.98
CA LEU A 6 3.78 4.06 8.38
C LEU A 6 3.60 2.90 9.32
N GLY A 7 2.34 2.53 9.55
CA GLY A 7 2.05 1.24 10.15
C GLY A 7 2.38 0.13 9.18
N GLU A 8 2.49 -1.09 9.70
CA GLU A 8 2.86 -2.24 8.87
C GLU A 8 1.91 -2.43 7.70
N PHE A 9 0.61 -2.39 7.97
CA PHE A 9 -0.37 -2.63 6.91
C PHE A 9 -0.39 -1.49 5.91
N GLU A 10 -0.17 -0.26 6.38
CA GLU A 10 -0.07 0.89 5.48
C GLU A 10 1.09 0.72 4.50
N GLU A 11 2.22 0.27 5.01
CA GLU A 11 3.39 0.04 4.17
C GLU A 11 3.09 -1.02 3.11
N ILE A 12 2.47 -2.12 3.52
CA ILE A 12 2.13 -3.20 2.61
C ILE A 12 1.17 -2.72 1.52
N VAL A 13 0.17 -1.93 1.89
CA VAL A 13 -0.80 -1.42 0.92
C VAL A 13 -0.11 -0.49 -0.09
N LEU A 14 0.74 0.42 0.40
CA LEU A 14 1.45 1.33 -0.51
C LEU A 14 2.34 0.56 -1.48
N LEU A 15 3.09 -0.41 -0.98
CA LEU A 15 3.96 -1.21 -1.85
C LEU A 15 3.16 -1.98 -2.89
N THR A 16 2.01 -2.52 -2.47
CA THR A 16 1.18 -3.30 -3.38
C THR A 16 0.58 -2.42 -4.47
N VAL A 17 0.15 -1.21 -4.12
CA VAL A 17 -0.31 -0.25 -5.12
C VAL A 17 0.80 0.03 -6.15
N ALA A 18 2.02 0.21 -5.67
CA ALA A 18 3.15 0.46 -6.58
C ALA A 18 3.43 -0.74 -7.48
N ILE A 19 3.33 -1.96 -6.93
CA ILE A 19 3.55 -3.18 -7.70
C ILE A 19 2.53 -3.29 -8.83
N LEU A 20 1.27 -3.03 -8.53
CA LEU A 20 0.20 -3.17 -9.53
C LEU A 20 0.16 -2.03 -10.53
N TYR A 21 0.73 -0.90 -10.17
CA TYR A 21 0.92 0.25 -11.05
C TYR A 21 -0.39 0.67 -11.73
N ASP A 22 -0.54 0.45 -13.04
CA ASP A 22 -1.75 0.87 -13.75
C ASP A 22 -2.93 -0.08 -13.54
N GLU A 23 -2.73 -1.17 -12.81
CA GLU A 23 -3.80 -2.09 -12.42
C GLU A 23 -4.14 -1.99 -10.93
N ALA A 24 -3.78 -0.89 -10.28
CA ALA A 24 -3.94 -0.75 -8.83
C ALA A 24 -5.34 -0.27 -8.46
N TYR A 25 -6.31 -1.16 -8.62
CA TYR A 25 -7.69 -0.95 -8.17
C TYR A 25 -7.87 -1.61 -6.81
N GLY A 26 -8.81 -1.09 -6.01
CA GLY A 26 -8.97 -1.55 -4.63
C GLY A 26 -9.08 -3.06 -4.48
N VAL A 27 -9.93 -3.69 -5.31
CA VAL A 27 -10.10 -5.15 -5.25
C VAL A 27 -8.81 -5.87 -5.63
N ALA A 28 -8.12 -5.38 -6.66
CA ALA A 28 -6.88 -6.00 -7.11
C ALA A 28 -5.80 -5.88 -6.04
N VAL A 29 -5.72 -4.73 -5.36
CA VAL A 29 -4.77 -4.53 -4.28
C VAL A 29 -5.04 -5.53 -3.15
N ARG A 30 -6.30 -5.67 -2.76
CA ARG A 30 -6.67 -6.60 -1.69
C ARG A 30 -6.31 -8.04 -2.05
N GLU A 31 -6.65 -8.45 -3.27
CA GLU A 31 -6.37 -9.82 -3.70
C GLU A 31 -4.88 -10.10 -3.75
N GLU A 32 -4.10 -9.14 -4.20
CA GLU A 32 -2.66 -9.31 -4.26
C GLU A 32 -2.05 -9.44 -2.87
N ILE A 33 -2.54 -8.64 -1.91
CA ILE A 33 -2.06 -8.74 -0.54
C ILE A 33 -2.42 -10.09 0.06
N GLU A 34 -3.67 -10.55 -0.13
CA GLU A 34 -4.09 -11.83 0.42
C GLU A 34 -3.25 -12.97 -0.13
N ARG A 35 -2.94 -12.90 -1.41
CA ARG A 35 -2.14 -13.94 -2.05
C ARG A 35 -0.71 -13.96 -1.51
N ARG A 36 -0.11 -12.78 -1.39
CA ARG A 36 1.30 -12.68 -0.97
C ARG A 36 1.49 -12.94 0.52
N MET A 37 0.54 -12.50 1.33
CA MET A 37 0.65 -12.58 2.78
C MET A 37 -0.01 -13.84 3.35
N ASP A 38 -0.70 -14.59 2.50
CA ASP A 38 -1.40 -15.81 2.91
C ASP A 38 -2.34 -15.53 4.08
N ARG A 39 -3.12 -14.45 3.96
CA ARG A 39 -4.08 -14.08 5.00
C ARG A 39 -5.25 -13.34 4.38
N LYS A 40 -6.38 -13.38 5.10
CA LYS A 40 -7.57 -12.67 4.66
C LYS A 40 -7.51 -11.21 5.06
N VAL A 41 -8.02 -10.35 4.17
CA VAL A 41 -8.11 -8.92 4.43
C VAL A 41 -9.55 -8.50 4.15
N SER A 42 -10.23 -7.94 5.15
CA SER A 42 -11.61 -7.52 4.96
C SER A 42 -11.69 -6.31 4.03
N LEU A 43 -12.81 -6.19 3.34
CA LEU A 43 -13.06 -5.03 2.49
C LEU A 43 -13.05 -3.74 3.30
N GLY A 44 -13.61 -3.79 4.53
CA GLY A 44 -13.62 -2.62 5.38
C GLY A 44 -12.23 -2.16 5.78
N ALA A 45 -11.36 -3.10 6.16
CA ALA A 45 -9.99 -2.77 6.54
C ALA A 45 -9.24 -2.19 5.35
N MET A 46 -9.43 -2.77 4.17
CA MET A 46 -8.77 -2.28 2.96
C MET A 46 -9.24 -0.87 2.63
N HIS A 47 -10.56 -0.66 2.64
CA HIS A 47 -11.12 0.65 2.32
C HIS A 47 -10.64 1.72 3.30
N ALA A 48 -10.69 1.40 4.61
CA ALA A 48 -10.26 2.36 5.64
C ALA A 48 -8.80 2.75 5.46
N THR A 49 -7.96 1.77 5.12
CA THR A 49 -6.54 2.04 4.93
C THR A 49 -6.30 2.90 3.70
N LEU A 50 -6.98 2.59 2.59
CA LEU A 50 -6.84 3.38 1.37
C LEU A 50 -7.27 4.83 1.60
N VAL A 51 -8.40 5.03 2.29
CA VAL A 51 -8.88 6.37 2.61
C VAL A 51 -7.86 7.12 3.47
N ARG A 52 -7.36 6.45 4.51
CA ARG A 52 -6.40 7.08 5.42
C ARG A 52 -5.12 7.47 4.69
N LEU A 53 -4.62 6.60 3.82
CA LEU A 53 -3.41 6.91 3.07
C LEU A 53 -3.62 8.07 2.11
N GLU A 54 -4.80 8.15 1.51
CA GLU A 54 -5.11 9.28 0.64
C GLU A 54 -5.21 10.57 1.43
N GLU A 55 -5.83 10.52 2.62
CA GLU A 55 -5.93 11.69 3.49
C GLU A 55 -4.55 12.18 3.94
N LYS A 56 -3.61 11.26 4.13
CA LYS A 56 -2.24 11.64 4.48
C LYS A 56 -1.43 12.14 3.28
N GLY A 57 -2.00 12.09 2.09
CA GLY A 57 -1.31 12.53 0.89
C GLY A 57 -0.32 11.51 0.33
N LEU A 58 -0.36 10.26 0.82
CA LEU A 58 0.56 9.22 0.38
C LEU A 58 0.05 8.45 -0.82
N LEU A 59 -1.27 8.47 -1.03
CA LEU A 59 -1.92 7.94 -2.22
C LEU A 59 -2.77 9.03 -2.84
N ARG A 60 -2.98 8.91 -4.14
CA ARG A 60 -4.04 9.66 -4.82
C ARG A 60 -4.85 8.68 -5.62
N SER A 61 -6.09 9.05 -5.91
CA SER A 61 -6.98 8.16 -6.63
C SER A 61 -7.75 8.91 -7.68
N ARG A 62 -8.24 8.18 -8.66
CA ARG A 62 -9.14 8.71 -9.68
C ARG A 62 -10.11 7.63 -10.08
N LEU A 63 -11.30 8.04 -10.50
CA LEU A 63 -12.26 7.09 -11.04
C LEU A 63 -11.87 6.78 -12.48
N GLY A 64 -11.81 5.51 -12.80
CA GLY A 64 -11.61 5.08 -14.16
C GLY A 64 -12.89 5.23 -14.94
N GLU A 65 -12.84 4.89 -16.22
CA GLU A 65 -14.01 4.95 -17.07
C GLU A 65 -14.96 3.82 -16.75
N ALA A 66 -16.26 4.09 -16.90
CA ALA A 66 -17.27 3.05 -16.77
C ALA A 66 -17.09 2.03 -17.88
N THR A 67 -17.23 0.75 -17.54
CA THR A 67 -17.15 -0.31 -18.54
C THR A 67 -18.48 -1.02 -18.61
N SER A 68 -18.86 -1.45 -19.79
CA SER A 68 -20.11 -2.18 -19.98
C SER A 68 -20.06 -3.57 -19.33
N LYS A 69 -18.86 -4.12 -19.18
CA LYS A 69 -18.69 -5.46 -18.63
C LYS A 69 -19.10 -5.60 -17.17
N ARG A 70 -19.14 -4.49 -16.44
CA ARG A 70 -19.42 -4.54 -15.01
C ARG A 70 -20.63 -3.69 -14.66
N GLY A 71 -21.61 -3.70 -15.52
CA GLY A 71 -22.84 -2.95 -15.30
C GLY A 71 -22.62 -1.45 -15.26
N GLY A 72 -21.57 -0.97 -15.90
CA GLY A 72 -21.26 0.45 -15.96
C GLY A 72 -20.58 1.02 -14.73
N LYS A 73 -20.20 0.18 -13.77
CA LYS A 73 -19.54 0.69 -12.56
C LYS A 73 -18.12 1.11 -12.86
N ARG A 74 -17.76 2.26 -12.33
CA ARG A 74 -16.40 2.79 -12.47
C ARG A 74 -15.56 2.28 -11.31
N LYS A 75 -14.30 1.99 -11.59
CA LYS A 75 -13.35 1.56 -10.57
C LYS A 75 -12.45 2.72 -10.19
N ARG A 76 -12.12 2.80 -8.92
CA ARG A 76 -11.17 3.80 -8.44
C ARG A 76 -9.77 3.23 -8.53
N HIS A 77 -8.92 3.96 -9.27
CA HIS A 77 -7.52 3.60 -9.45
C HIS A 77 -6.67 4.40 -8.47
N PHE A 78 -5.73 3.73 -7.83
CA PHE A 78 -4.84 4.34 -6.84
C PHE A 78 -3.43 4.45 -7.37
N GLN A 79 -2.72 5.46 -6.89
CA GLN A 79 -1.34 5.70 -7.29
C GLN A 79 -0.58 6.24 -6.09
N VAL A 80 0.63 5.73 -5.88
CA VAL A 80 1.51 6.23 -4.81
C VAL A 80 2.02 7.60 -5.24
N THR A 81 1.89 8.58 -4.34
CA THR A 81 2.37 9.92 -4.60
C THR A 81 3.87 10.00 -4.34
N ARG A 82 4.47 11.15 -4.71
CA ARG A 82 5.88 11.37 -4.41
C ARG A 82 6.13 11.31 -2.90
N ILE A 83 5.23 11.91 -2.10
CA ILE A 83 5.34 11.86 -0.64
C ILE A 83 5.22 10.43 -0.15
N GLY A 84 4.33 9.63 -0.75
CA GLY A 84 4.19 8.22 -0.42
C GLY A 84 5.48 7.46 -0.72
N GLN A 85 6.10 7.74 -1.85
CA GLN A 85 7.36 7.09 -2.20
C GLN A 85 8.46 7.44 -1.19
N GLU A 86 8.51 8.70 -0.78
CA GLU A 86 9.50 9.14 0.21
C GLU A 86 9.26 8.46 1.55
N ALA A 87 8.00 8.32 1.96
CA ALA A 87 7.68 7.64 3.21
C ALA A 87 8.10 6.17 3.16
N LEU A 88 7.88 5.50 2.02
CA LEU A 88 8.31 4.12 1.85
C LEU A 88 9.82 3.98 1.95
N ARG A 89 10.55 4.89 1.31
CA ARG A 89 12.02 4.85 1.36
C ARG A 89 12.54 5.08 2.76
N ALA A 90 11.95 6.02 3.50
CA ALA A 90 12.37 6.29 4.87
C ALA A 90 12.11 5.09 5.77
N THR A 91 10.95 4.45 5.62
CA THR A 91 10.62 3.26 6.39
C THR A 91 11.60 2.13 6.10
N ARG A 92 11.93 1.92 4.84
CA ARG A 92 12.88 0.89 4.44
C ARG A 92 14.28 1.18 5.01
N ALA A 93 14.69 2.43 4.97
CA ALA A 93 16.03 2.80 5.46
C ALA A 93 16.18 2.48 6.94
N VAL A 94 15.17 2.76 7.75
CA VAL A 94 15.20 2.43 9.16
C VAL A 94 15.34 0.93 9.37
N ARG A 95 14.56 0.14 8.64
CA ARG A 95 14.62 -1.32 8.75
C ARG A 95 15.98 -1.85 8.34
N GLU A 96 16.55 -1.31 7.27
CA GLU A 96 17.87 -1.74 6.80
C GLU A 96 18.96 -1.39 7.80
N ASP A 97 18.84 -0.22 8.44
CA ASP A 97 19.80 0.15 9.48
C ASP A 97 19.72 -0.81 10.66
N LEU A 98 18.52 -1.16 11.08
CA LEU A 98 18.33 -2.10 12.18
C LEU A 98 18.92 -3.46 11.84
N TRP A 99 18.63 -3.97 10.65
CA TRP A 99 19.16 -5.27 10.22
C TRP A 99 20.67 -5.27 10.18
N ARG A 100 21.25 -4.17 9.68
CA ARG A 100 22.71 -4.07 9.57
C ARG A 100 23.39 -4.16 10.92
N ASP A 101 22.76 -3.63 11.96
CA ASP A 101 23.37 -3.57 13.27
C ASP A 101 23.16 -4.83 14.10
N VAL A 102 22.39 -5.79 13.61
CA VAL A 102 22.17 -7.06 14.32
C VAL A 102 23.43 -7.92 14.17
N PRO A 103 24.10 -8.29 15.27
CA PRO A 103 25.25 -9.18 15.15
C PRO A 103 24.80 -10.59 14.80
N GLY A 104 25.64 -11.31 14.04
CA GLY A 104 25.30 -12.67 13.62
C GLY A 104 24.97 -13.59 14.79
N ALA A 105 25.65 -13.41 15.92
CA ALA A 105 25.44 -14.26 17.09
C ALA A 105 24.04 -14.11 17.69
N ALA A 106 23.37 -12.98 17.42
CA ALA A 106 22.04 -12.74 18.00
C ALA A 106 20.98 -13.72 17.49
N PHE A 107 21.20 -14.31 16.32
CA PHE A 107 20.23 -15.20 15.69
C PHE A 107 20.65 -16.67 15.70
N ASN A 108 21.71 -16.98 16.41
CA ASN A 108 22.19 -18.36 16.52
C ASN A 108 21.48 -19.15 17.61
#